data_629e2366103ddd583f5699bdefeabd38
#
_entry.id   629e2366103ddd583f5699bdefeabd38
#
_cell.length_a   1.000
_cell.length_b   1.000
_cell.length_c   1.000
_cell.angle_alpha   90.00
_cell.angle_beta   90.00
_cell.angle_gamma   90.00
#
_symmetry.space_group_name_H-M   'P 1'
#
loop_
_entity.id
_entity.type
_entity.pdbx_description
1 polymer ?
#
loop_
_entity_poly.entity_id
_entity_poly.type
_entity_poly.pdbx_seq_one_letter_code
_entity_poly.pdbx_strand_id
1 'polypeptide(L)'
;MSRELTIAFMGFAIASFYTPGPNNIMLLSSGLNYGFRRTVPHIAGITLGFAFLVLIVGLGMGAVFSNYPLLQTVLKYAGAAYLLYLAIVIALAKPAGPEKESSGRPMTFLGAAAFQWINVKGWVIVAGTITAYAAIAPYPRNMIILASLSLLVGLTSSTTWAFFGTAMQPIVSSPRAVRIFNVVMALLLVASLYPVLTES
;
A
#
# COMPACT_ATOMS: atom_id res chain seq x y z
N MET A 1 -11.88 23.52 10.74
CA MET A 1 -10.98 22.84 9.79
C MET A 1 -10.29 23.93 8.98
N SER A 2 -8.95 23.94 8.96
CA SER A 2 -8.18 24.88 8.13
C SER A 2 -8.28 24.48 6.67
N ARG A 3 -8.78 25.40 5.82
CA ARG A 3 -8.89 25.18 4.37
C ARG A 3 -7.51 25.01 3.72
N GLU A 4 -6.55 25.82 4.13
CA GLU A 4 -5.18 25.83 3.60
C GLU A 4 -4.48 24.50 3.87
N LEU A 5 -4.52 24.03 5.13
CA LEU A 5 -3.95 22.74 5.50
C LEU A 5 -4.68 21.57 4.83
N THR A 6 -5.98 21.69 4.59
CA THR A 6 -6.71 20.64 3.86
C THR A 6 -6.22 20.53 2.41
N ILE A 7 -6.05 21.65 1.71
CA ILE A 7 -5.55 21.68 0.34
C ILE A 7 -4.10 21.16 0.29
N ALA A 8 -3.27 21.62 1.21
CA ALA A 8 -1.88 21.17 1.31
C ALA A 8 -1.79 19.67 1.59
N PHE A 9 -2.61 19.15 2.51
CA PHE A 9 -2.69 17.72 2.80
C PHE A 9 -3.16 16.91 1.59
N MET A 10 -4.17 17.39 0.85
CA MET A 10 -4.64 16.71 -0.37
C MET A 10 -3.52 16.60 -1.41
N GLY A 11 -2.74 17.66 -1.62
CA GLY A 11 -1.56 17.63 -2.50
C GLY A 11 -0.52 16.60 -2.05
N PHE A 12 -0.18 16.61 -0.76
CA PHE A 12 0.73 15.64 -0.15
C PHE A 12 0.20 14.20 -0.29
N ALA A 13 -1.07 13.97 0.02
CA ALA A 13 -1.69 12.65 -0.04
C ALA A 13 -1.71 12.12 -1.48
N ILE A 14 -2.12 12.94 -2.45
CA ILE A 14 -2.11 12.55 -3.88
C ILE A 14 -0.69 12.19 -4.31
N ALA A 15 0.30 13.04 -4.06
CA ALA A 15 1.68 12.77 -4.42
C ALA A 15 2.18 11.46 -3.77
N SER A 16 1.92 11.26 -2.48
CA SER A 16 2.40 10.11 -1.71
C SER A 16 1.73 8.79 -2.12
N PHE A 17 0.39 8.78 -2.29
CA PHE A 17 -0.35 7.55 -2.59
C PHE A 17 -0.24 7.12 -4.05
N TYR A 18 -0.11 8.07 -5.00
CA TYR A 18 0.05 7.74 -6.41
C TYR A 18 1.50 7.43 -6.80
N THR A 19 2.50 7.86 -6.01
CA THR A 19 3.89 7.47 -6.23
C THR A 19 4.05 5.94 -6.12
N PRO A 20 4.70 5.27 -7.09
CA PRO A 20 4.94 3.84 -7.03
C PRO A 20 5.53 3.38 -5.70
N GLY A 21 5.05 2.26 -5.19
CA GLY A 21 5.51 1.66 -3.95
C GLY A 21 4.87 0.29 -3.73
N PRO A 22 5.17 -0.40 -2.61
CA PRO A 22 4.75 -1.78 -2.41
C PRO A 22 3.26 -2.02 -2.64
N ASN A 23 2.38 -1.23 -2.03
CA ASN A 23 0.93 -1.37 -2.21
C ASN A 23 0.52 -1.25 -3.69
N ASN A 24 1.04 -0.26 -4.39
CA ASN A 24 0.67 0.04 -5.78
C ASN A 24 1.14 -1.06 -6.74
N ILE A 25 2.37 -1.55 -6.53
CA ILE A 25 2.95 -2.65 -7.32
C ILE A 25 2.14 -3.93 -7.11
N MET A 26 1.77 -4.23 -5.86
CA MET A 26 0.94 -5.40 -5.54
C MET A 26 -0.45 -5.31 -6.14
N LEU A 27 -1.09 -4.11 -6.12
CA LEU A 27 -2.40 -3.89 -6.72
C LEU A 27 -2.37 -4.00 -8.24
N LEU A 28 -1.33 -3.43 -8.88
CA LEU A 28 -1.12 -3.54 -10.32
C LEU A 28 -0.97 -5.01 -10.73
N SER A 29 -0.11 -5.74 -10.03
CA SER A 29 0.08 -7.18 -10.24
C SER A 29 -1.20 -7.98 -9.97
N SER A 30 -1.94 -7.65 -8.91
CA SER A 30 -3.21 -8.29 -8.56
C SER A 30 -4.27 -8.07 -9.64
N GLY A 31 -4.40 -6.83 -10.13
CA GLY A 31 -5.31 -6.49 -11.23
C GLY A 31 -5.01 -7.25 -12.51
N LEU A 32 -3.72 -7.33 -12.89
CA LEU A 32 -3.31 -8.09 -14.08
C LEU A 32 -3.58 -9.59 -13.93
N ASN A 33 -3.18 -10.19 -12.81
CA ASN A 33 -3.24 -11.65 -12.66
C ASN A 33 -4.63 -12.18 -12.31
N TYR A 34 -5.48 -11.38 -11.63
CA TYR A 34 -6.76 -11.86 -11.08
C TYR A 34 -7.98 -11.05 -11.51
N GLY A 35 -7.77 -9.90 -12.16
CA GLY A 35 -8.82 -8.97 -12.54
C GLY A 35 -9.32 -8.10 -11.39
N PHE A 36 -10.06 -7.04 -11.74
CA PHE A 36 -10.49 -6.01 -10.81
C PHE A 36 -11.40 -6.55 -9.68
N ARG A 37 -12.43 -7.32 -10.03
CA ARG A 37 -13.41 -7.81 -9.04
C ARG A 37 -12.77 -8.66 -7.93
N ARG A 38 -11.84 -9.53 -8.27
CA ARG A 38 -11.12 -10.36 -7.30
C ARG A 38 -10.13 -9.55 -6.46
N THR A 39 -9.69 -8.38 -6.95
CA THR A 39 -8.75 -7.49 -6.26
C THR A 39 -9.46 -6.54 -5.27
N VAL A 40 -10.80 -6.40 -5.31
CA VAL A 40 -11.55 -5.51 -4.41
C VAL A 40 -11.27 -5.75 -2.92
N PRO A 41 -11.21 -6.99 -2.39
CA PRO A 41 -10.84 -7.21 -0.99
C PRO A 41 -9.43 -6.71 -0.65
N HIS A 42 -8.48 -6.83 -1.56
CA HIS A 42 -7.12 -6.30 -1.43
C HIS A 42 -7.12 -4.77 -1.36
N ILE A 43 -7.87 -4.08 -2.26
CA ILE A 43 -8.06 -2.62 -2.24
C ILE A 43 -8.63 -2.18 -0.89
N ALA A 44 -9.72 -2.81 -0.45
CA ALA A 44 -10.37 -2.47 0.81
C ALA A 44 -9.44 -2.68 2.02
N GLY A 45 -8.65 -3.76 2.02
CA GLY A 45 -7.68 -4.03 3.08
C GLY A 45 -6.59 -2.98 3.16
N ILE A 46 -6.02 -2.56 2.03
CA ILE A 46 -5.02 -1.49 2.00
C ILE A 46 -5.63 -0.17 2.51
N THR A 47 -6.76 0.24 1.96
CA THR A 47 -7.32 1.58 2.21
C THR A 47 -7.83 1.73 3.63
N LEU A 48 -8.61 0.76 4.12
CA LEU A 48 -9.11 0.77 5.50
C LEU A 48 -7.99 0.51 6.51
N GLY A 49 -7.07 -0.42 6.20
CA GLY A 49 -5.91 -0.70 7.05
C GLY A 49 -5.00 0.51 7.22
N PHE A 50 -4.76 1.28 6.13
CA PHE A 50 -3.96 2.48 6.20
C PHE A 50 -4.67 3.62 6.97
N ALA A 51 -5.96 3.85 6.71
CA ALA A 51 -6.74 4.84 7.45
C ALA A 51 -6.80 4.52 8.95
N PHE A 52 -6.95 3.24 9.29
CA PHE A 52 -6.88 2.78 10.66
C PHE A 52 -5.50 3.03 11.28
N LEU A 53 -4.41 2.78 10.54
CA LEU A 53 -3.05 3.05 11.00
C LEU A 53 -2.87 4.55 11.30
N VAL A 54 -3.31 5.46 10.40
CA VAL A 54 -3.28 6.92 10.63
C VAL A 54 -4.03 7.28 11.92
N LEU A 55 -5.22 6.73 12.10
CA LEU A 55 -6.06 7.00 13.25
C LEU A 55 -5.39 6.55 14.57
N ILE A 56 -4.94 5.31 14.63
CA ILE A 56 -4.35 4.71 15.85
C ILE A 56 -3.03 5.39 16.23
N VAL A 57 -2.16 5.65 15.25
CA VAL A 57 -0.88 6.33 15.51
C VAL A 57 -1.13 7.78 15.94
N GLY A 58 -2.07 8.47 15.29
CA GLY A 58 -2.45 9.84 15.63
C GLY A 58 -3.13 9.96 16.99
N LEU A 59 -3.86 8.95 17.44
CA LEU A 59 -4.50 8.92 18.76
C LEU A 59 -3.56 8.56 19.92
N GLY A 60 -2.26 8.36 19.67
CA GLY A 60 -1.26 8.21 20.74
C GLY A 60 -0.36 6.99 20.64
N MET A 61 -0.62 6.05 19.74
CA MET A 61 0.25 4.89 19.59
C MET A 61 1.67 5.24 19.06
N GLY A 62 1.84 6.44 18.49
CA GLY A 62 3.14 7.01 18.14
C GLY A 62 4.09 7.10 19.33
N ALA A 63 3.59 7.37 20.54
CA ALA A 63 4.39 7.39 21.77
C ALA A 63 4.94 6.00 22.12
N VAL A 64 4.21 4.93 21.82
CA VAL A 64 4.69 3.55 22.05
C VAL A 64 5.91 3.28 21.18
N PHE A 65 5.87 3.65 19.91
CA PHE A 65 7.00 3.44 18.99
C PHE A 65 8.22 4.29 19.35
N SER A 66 8.00 5.50 19.87
CA SER A 66 9.11 6.36 20.36
C SER A 66 9.80 5.76 21.59
N ASN A 67 9.03 5.11 22.47
CA ASN A 67 9.56 4.51 23.70
C ASN A 67 10.14 3.10 23.50
N TYR A 68 9.82 2.45 22.38
CA TYR A 68 10.29 1.09 22.08
C TYR A 68 10.96 1.00 20.70
N PRO A 69 12.19 1.55 20.52
CA PRO A 69 12.90 1.53 19.24
C PRO A 69 13.12 0.13 18.66
N LEU A 70 13.27 -0.87 19.54
CA LEU A 70 13.38 -2.27 19.12
C LEU A 70 12.17 -2.74 18.32
N LEU A 71 10.95 -2.27 18.67
CA LEU A 71 9.74 -2.61 17.94
C LEU A 71 9.79 -2.08 16.50
N GLN A 72 10.30 -0.86 16.29
CA GLN A 72 10.49 -0.30 14.95
C GLN A 72 11.48 -1.14 14.12
N THR A 73 12.59 -1.54 14.74
CA THR A 73 13.61 -2.37 14.10
C THR A 73 13.03 -3.74 13.70
N VAL A 74 12.28 -4.39 14.59
CA VAL A 74 11.63 -5.68 14.31
C VAL A 74 10.63 -5.53 13.16
N LEU A 75 9.78 -4.50 13.17
CA LEU A 75 8.80 -4.25 12.11
C LEU A 75 9.48 -3.93 10.75
N LYS A 76 10.60 -3.18 10.78
CA LYS A 76 11.40 -2.88 9.59
C LYS A 76 11.89 -4.17 8.91
N TYR A 77 12.54 -5.06 9.64
CA TYR A 77 13.08 -6.30 9.07
C TYR A 77 12.01 -7.34 8.77
N ALA A 78 10.95 -7.43 9.59
CA ALA A 78 9.80 -8.28 9.29
C ALA A 78 9.09 -7.81 8.00
N GLY A 79 8.95 -6.50 7.82
CA GLY A 79 8.41 -5.89 6.59
C GLY A 79 9.26 -6.20 5.38
N ALA A 80 10.58 -6.07 5.49
CA ALA A 80 11.51 -6.38 4.40
C ALA A 80 11.43 -7.87 4.00
N ALA A 81 11.44 -8.77 4.98
CA ALA A 81 11.31 -10.22 4.73
C ALA A 81 9.96 -10.56 4.06
N TYR A 82 8.87 -9.93 4.51
CA TYR A 82 7.55 -10.15 3.94
C TYR A 82 7.46 -9.60 2.50
N LEU A 83 8.06 -8.46 2.20
CA LEU A 83 8.12 -7.91 0.83
C LEU A 83 8.92 -8.82 -0.10
N LEU A 84 10.02 -9.42 0.36
CA LEU A 84 10.76 -10.43 -0.41
C LEU A 84 9.90 -11.65 -0.70
N TYR A 85 9.18 -12.16 0.31
CA TYR A 85 8.21 -13.23 0.12
C TYR A 85 7.15 -12.87 -0.94
N LEU A 86 6.55 -11.68 -0.86
CA LEU A 86 5.56 -11.23 -1.84
C LEU A 86 6.15 -11.06 -3.24
N ALA A 87 7.39 -10.59 -3.36
CA ALA A 87 8.09 -10.50 -4.64
C ALA A 87 8.22 -11.89 -5.29
N ILE A 88 8.57 -12.91 -4.51
CA ILE A 88 8.63 -14.30 -5.00
C ILE A 88 7.25 -14.78 -5.44
N VAL A 89 6.21 -14.55 -4.64
CA VAL A 89 4.82 -14.93 -4.97
C VAL A 89 4.37 -14.27 -6.27
N ILE A 90 4.67 -12.98 -6.46
CA ILE A 90 4.34 -12.25 -7.69
C ILE A 90 5.12 -12.81 -8.89
N ALA A 91 6.44 -13.02 -8.75
CA ALA A 91 7.27 -13.56 -9.83
C ALA A 91 6.82 -14.95 -10.31
N LEU A 92 6.29 -15.75 -9.38
CA LEU A 92 5.82 -17.12 -9.65
C LEU A 92 4.33 -17.19 -10.02
N ALA A 93 3.59 -16.07 -9.99
CA ALA A 93 2.18 -16.06 -10.33
C ALA A 93 1.96 -16.50 -11.79
N LYS A 94 1.06 -17.46 -11.97
CA LYS A 94 0.72 -18.00 -13.30
C LYS A 94 -0.37 -17.15 -13.94
N PRO A 95 -0.30 -16.95 -15.29
CA PRO A 95 -1.37 -16.27 -16.03
C PRO A 95 -2.71 -16.98 -15.81
N ALA A 96 -3.79 -16.22 -15.68
CA ALA A 96 -5.13 -16.76 -15.81
C ALA A 96 -5.32 -17.21 -17.29
N GLY A 97 -5.37 -18.50 -17.54
CA GLY A 97 -5.76 -19.02 -18.85
C GLY A 97 -7.27 -18.82 -19.08
N PRO A 98 -7.74 -18.76 -20.35
CA PRO A 98 -9.14 -18.54 -20.68
C PRO A 98 -10.09 -19.61 -20.13
N GLU A 99 -9.60 -20.78 -19.72
CA GLU A 99 -10.43 -21.91 -19.25
C GLU A 99 -10.04 -22.46 -17.86
N LYS A 100 -9.05 -21.89 -17.17
CA LYS A 100 -8.66 -22.33 -15.83
C LYS A 100 -8.63 -21.15 -14.89
N GLU A 101 -9.40 -21.25 -13.79
CA GLU A 101 -9.24 -20.37 -12.65
C GLU A 101 -7.76 -20.24 -12.31
N SER A 102 -7.25 -19.00 -12.28
CA SER A 102 -5.87 -18.74 -11.86
C SER A 102 -5.62 -19.47 -10.54
N SER A 103 -4.64 -20.33 -10.49
CA SER A 103 -4.32 -21.18 -9.32
C SER A 103 -3.88 -20.39 -8.08
N GLY A 104 -3.89 -19.05 -8.14
CA GLY A 104 -3.57 -18.13 -7.06
C GLY A 104 -4.77 -17.29 -6.63
N ARG A 105 -4.60 -16.57 -5.52
CA ARG A 105 -5.58 -15.62 -5.00
C ARG A 105 -4.94 -14.26 -4.77
N PRO A 106 -5.68 -13.15 -4.98
CA PRO A 106 -5.25 -11.85 -4.51
C PRO A 106 -5.01 -11.90 -2.99
N MET A 107 -4.26 -10.93 -2.49
CA MET A 107 -4.13 -10.75 -1.05
C MET A 107 -5.52 -10.54 -0.43
N THR A 108 -5.76 -11.21 0.70
CA THR A 108 -7.03 -11.07 1.42
C THR A 108 -7.13 -9.68 2.06
N PHE A 109 -8.35 -9.28 2.42
CA PHE A 109 -8.60 -8.05 3.16
C PHE A 109 -7.71 -7.95 4.42
N LEU A 110 -7.72 -8.98 5.26
CA LEU A 110 -6.94 -9.00 6.50
C LEU A 110 -5.42 -8.99 6.24
N GLY A 111 -4.97 -9.74 5.23
CA GLY A 111 -3.56 -9.73 4.84
C GLY A 111 -3.09 -8.36 4.39
N ALA A 112 -3.90 -7.67 3.58
CA ALA A 112 -3.60 -6.35 3.09
C ALA A 112 -3.67 -5.27 4.19
N ALA A 113 -4.60 -5.38 5.12
CA ALA A 113 -4.69 -4.49 6.27
C ALA A 113 -3.52 -4.70 7.25
N ALA A 114 -3.17 -5.95 7.54
CA ALA A 114 -2.03 -6.28 8.38
C ALA A 114 -0.69 -5.83 7.75
N PHE A 115 -0.58 -5.91 6.42
CA PHE A 115 0.60 -5.43 5.71
C PHE A 115 0.91 -3.96 5.97
N GLN A 116 -0.09 -3.10 6.22
CA GLN A 116 0.16 -1.67 6.47
C GLN A 116 1.06 -1.46 7.70
N TRP A 117 1.03 -2.35 8.68
CA TRP A 117 1.85 -2.27 9.90
C TRP A 117 3.34 -2.54 9.69
N ILE A 118 3.69 -3.22 8.61
CA ILE A 118 5.08 -3.54 8.23
C ILE A 118 5.53 -2.80 6.97
N ASN A 119 4.64 -1.99 6.38
CA ASN A 119 4.93 -1.19 5.18
C ASN A 119 5.65 0.10 5.56
N VAL A 120 6.98 0.13 5.43
CA VAL A 120 7.81 1.29 5.78
C VAL A 120 7.38 2.57 5.07
N LYS A 121 7.05 2.51 3.76
CA LYS A 121 6.49 3.67 3.04
C LYS A 121 5.21 4.18 3.72
N GLY A 122 4.36 3.26 4.19
CA GLY A 122 3.14 3.60 4.93
C GLY A 122 3.46 4.39 6.20
N TRP A 123 4.45 3.95 6.98
CA TRP A 123 4.87 4.63 8.20
C TRP A 123 5.43 6.04 7.94
N VAL A 124 6.25 6.23 6.90
CA VAL A 124 6.75 7.56 6.51
C VAL A 124 5.60 8.50 6.17
N ILE A 125 4.60 8.02 5.42
CA ILE A 125 3.41 8.81 5.08
C ILE A 125 2.60 9.15 6.33
N VAL A 126 2.38 8.19 7.24
CA VAL A 126 1.67 8.41 8.50
C VAL A 126 2.39 9.44 9.37
N ALA A 127 3.72 9.30 9.54
CA ALA A 127 4.52 10.26 10.29
C ALA A 127 4.41 11.66 9.69
N GLY A 128 4.61 11.81 8.38
CA GLY A 128 4.45 13.09 7.67
C GLY A 128 3.04 13.67 7.80
N THR A 129 2.00 12.82 7.71
CA THR A 129 0.60 13.22 7.90
C THR A 129 0.37 13.83 9.27
N ILE A 130 0.83 13.16 10.33
CA ILE A 130 0.59 13.59 11.71
C ILE A 130 1.43 14.83 12.05
N THR A 131 2.73 14.83 11.70
CA THR A 131 3.62 15.93 12.07
C THR A 131 3.31 17.23 11.33
N ALA A 132 3.03 17.17 10.03
CA ALA A 132 2.84 18.36 9.21
C ALA A 132 1.39 18.90 9.23
N TYR A 133 0.40 18.04 9.49
CA TYR A 133 -1.02 18.40 9.28
C TYR A 133 -1.88 18.28 10.54
N ALA A 134 -1.32 18.02 11.74
CA ALA A 134 -2.08 17.92 12.99
C ALA A 134 -2.91 19.18 13.29
N ALA A 135 -2.46 20.34 12.87
CA ALA A 135 -3.16 21.62 13.10
C ALA A 135 -4.39 21.84 12.17
N ILE A 136 -4.76 20.86 11.33
CA ILE A 136 -5.92 20.93 10.42
C ILE A 136 -7.25 21.16 11.19
N ALA A 137 -7.32 20.66 12.42
CA ALA A 137 -8.44 20.82 13.35
C ALA A 137 -7.97 20.53 14.78
N PRO A 138 -8.78 20.89 15.83
CA PRO A 138 -8.49 20.49 17.19
C PRO A 138 -8.48 18.96 17.37
N TYR A 139 -7.62 18.48 18.27
CA TYR A 139 -7.56 17.07 18.67
C TYR A 139 -8.82 16.67 19.46
N PRO A 140 -9.35 15.45 19.30
CA PRO A 140 -8.92 14.36 18.40
C PRO A 140 -9.55 14.41 17.01
N ARG A 141 -10.36 15.42 16.69
CA ARG A 141 -11.08 15.58 15.42
C ARG A 141 -10.13 15.64 14.21
N ASN A 142 -8.95 16.24 14.38
CA ASN A 142 -7.92 16.29 13.36
C ASN A 142 -7.52 14.90 12.87
N MET A 143 -7.36 13.92 13.76
CA MET A 143 -6.96 12.56 13.40
C MET A 143 -8.04 11.83 12.60
N ILE A 144 -9.32 12.05 12.95
CA ILE A 144 -10.45 11.52 12.19
C ILE A 144 -10.49 12.12 10.79
N ILE A 145 -10.27 13.43 10.66
CA ILE A 145 -10.23 14.11 9.36
C ILE A 145 -9.10 13.58 8.51
N LEU A 146 -7.88 13.50 9.05
CA LEU A 146 -6.69 13.01 8.33
C LEU A 146 -6.85 11.55 7.89
N ALA A 147 -7.39 10.70 8.76
CA ALA A 147 -7.70 9.31 8.41
C ALA A 147 -8.75 9.20 7.30
N SER A 148 -9.82 10.01 7.38
CA SER A 148 -10.90 10.02 6.37
C SER A 148 -10.40 10.53 5.01
N LEU A 149 -9.62 11.59 4.98
CA LEU A 149 -9.03 12.12 3.75
C LEU A 149 -8.01 11.12 3.16
N SER A 150 -7.20 10.48 4.02
CA SER A 150 -6.29 9.42 3.59
C SER A 150 -7.05 8.23 3.00
N LEU A 151 -8.19 7.84 3.59
CA LEU A 151 -9.06 6.78 3.05
C LEU A 151 -9.57 7.14 1.65
N LEU A 152 -10.06 8.36 1.46
CA LEU A 152 -10.58 8.81 0.17
C LEU A 152 -9.51 8.81 -0.93
N VAL A 153 -8.35 9.42 -0.67
CA VAL A 153 -7.25 9.46 -1.64
C VAL A 153 -6.65 8.06 -1.84
N GLY A 154 -6.49 7.30 -0.77
CA GLY A 154 -6.01 5.92 -0.83
C GLY A 154 -6.93 5.02 -1.65
N LEU A 155 -8.25 5.17 -1.52
CA LEU A 155 -9.22 4.41 -2.31
C LEU A 155 -9.11 4.74 -3.80
N THR A 156 -9.03 6.03 -4.17
CA THR A 156 -8.86 6.42 -5.58
C THR A 156 -7.56 5.90 -6.16
N SER A 157 -6.44 6.05 -5.45
CA SER A 157 -5.15 5.55 -5.89
C SER A 157 -5.14 4.02 -6.03
N SER A 158 -5.58 3.30 -5.01
CA SER A 158 -5.61 1.83 -5.02
C SER A 158 -6.49 1.28 -6.14
N THR A 159 -7.65 1.91 -6.37
CA THR A 159 -8.56 1.56 -7.47
C THR A 159 -7.89 1.81 -8.82
N THR A 160 -7.21 2.94 -8.98
CA THR A 160 -6.49 3.29 -10.22
C THR A 160 -5.41 2.26 -10.54
N TRP A 161 -4.56 1.90 -9.57
CA TRP A 161 -3.50 0.93 -9.79
C TRP A 161 -4.03 -0.47 -10.11
N ALA A 162 -5.09 -0.93 -9.42
CA ALA A 162 -5.74 -2.20 -9.71
C ALA A 162 -6.42 -2.20 -11.09
N PHE A 163 -7.05 -1.08 -11.45
CA PHE A 163 -7.69 -0.92 -12.76
C PHE A 163 -6.66 -0.93 -13.89
N PHE A 164 -5.53 -0.22 -13.74
CA PHE A 164 -4.44 -0.27 -14.73
C PHE A 164 -3.91 -1.69 -14.93
N GLY A 165 -3.70 -2.44 -13.84
CA GLY A 165 -3.32 -3.84 -13.94
C GLY A 165 -4.33 -4.66 -14.74
N THR A 166 -5.62 -4.48 -14.48
CA THR A 166 -6.69 -5.17 -15.20
C THR A 166 -6.76 -4.74 -16.67
N ALA A 167 -6.62 -3.44 -16.95
CA ALA A 167 -6.62 -2.91 -18.32
C ALA A 167 -5.44 -3.40 -19.15
N MET A 168 -4.35 -3.81 -18.52
CA MET A 168 -3.20 -4.43 -19.20
C MET A 168 -3.44 -5.89 -19.60
N GLN A 169 -4.46 -6.57 -19.09
CA GLN A 169 -4.73 -7.99 -19.40
C GLN A 169 -4.78 -8.30 -20.90
N PRO A 170 -5.50 -7.54 -21.74
CA PRO A 170 -5.53 -7.82 -23.18
C PRO A 170 -4.20 -7.54 -23.89
N ILE A 171 -3.38 -6.64 -23.36
CA ILE A 171 -2.06 -6.27 -23.90
C ILE A 171 -1.02 -7.30 -23.49
N VAL A 172 -1.06 -7.73 -22.23
CA VAL A 172 -0.15 -8.71 -21.61
C VAL A 172 -0.82 -10.08 -21.63
N SER A 173 -1.20 -10.56 -22.83
CA SER A 173 -2.02 -11.77 -22.99
C SER A 173 -1.21 -13.05 -23.16
N SER A 174 0.05 -12.98 -23.63
CA SER A 174 0.88 -14.17 -23.78
C SER A 174 1.47 -14.64 -22.45
N PRO A 175 1.61 -15.96 -22.21
CA PRO A 175 2.23 -16.47 -20.99
C PRO A 175 3.62 -15.90 -20.70
N ARG A 176 4.38 -15.63 -21.78
CA ARG A 176 5.71 -15.01 -21.70
C ARG A 176 5.62 -13.55 -21.25
N ALA A 177 4.68 -12.77 -21.79
CA ALA A 177 4.50 -11.37 -21.43
C ALA A 177 4.05 -11.24 -19.97
N VAL A 178 3.11 -12.07 -19.51
CA VAL A 178 2.68 -12.09 -18.09
C VAL A 178 3.86 -12.44 -17.17
N ARG A 179 4.67 -13.42 -17.54
CA ARG A 179 5.86 -13.79 -16.76
C ARG A 179 6.86 -12.63 -16.67
N ILE A 180 7.15 -11.96 -17.78
CA ILE A 180 8.03 -10.79 -17.81
C ILE A 180 7.46 -9.70 -16.93
N PHE A 181 6.18 -9.38 -17.07
CA PHE A 181 5.50 -8.37 -16.23
C PHE A 181 5.63 -8.71 -14.74
N ASN A 182 5.31 -9.94 -14.33
CA ASN A 182 5.38 -10.36 -12.94
C ASN A 182 6.82 -10.28 -12.39
N VAL A 183 7.83 -10.67 -13.19
CA VAL A 183 9.24 -10.54 -12.79
C VAL A 183 9.62 -9.06 -12.64
N VAL A 184 9.21 -8.19 -13.57
CA VAL A 184 9.45 -6.73 -13.45
C VAL A 184 8.79 -6.17 -12.18
N MET A 185 7.54 -6.54 -11.89
CA MET A 185 6.85 -6.11 -10.68
C MET A 185 7.55 -6.61 -9.41
N ALA A 186 8.02 -7.86 -9.41
CA ALA A 186 8.78 -8.42 -8.30
C ALA A 186 10.11 -7.66 -8.09
N LEU A 187 10.84 -7.35 -9.17
CA LEU A 187 12.08 -6.57 -9.09
C LEU A 187 11.83 -5.14 -8.58
N LEU A 188 10.75 -4.49 -9.02
CA LEU A 188 10.36 -3.17 -8.50
C LEU A 188 10.00 -3.24 -7.01
N LEU A 189 9.36 -4.33 -6.57
CA LEU A 189 9.05 -4.54 -5.16
C LEU A 189 10.32 -4.72 -4.33
N VAL A 190 11.29 -5.50 -4.83
CA VAL A 190 12.61 -5.65 -4.20
C VAL A 190 13.37 -4.32 -4.19
N ALA A 191 13.34 -3.57 -5.31
CA ALA A 191 13.98 -2.26 -5.37
C ALA A 191 13.38 -1.26 -4.36
N SER A 192 12.09 -1.38 -4.04
CA SER A 192 11.44 -0.56 -3.01
C SER A 192 11.95 -0.81 -1.58
N LEU A 193 12.72 -1.89 -1.36
CA LEU A 193 13.40 -2.17 -0.09
C LEU A 193 14.68 -1.34 0.09
N TYR A 194 15.26 -0.82 -0.99
CA TYR A 194 16.54 -0.11 -0.91
C TYR A 194 16.53 1.04 0.13
N PRO A 195 15.56 1.97 0.12
CA PRO A 195 15.49 3.01 1.15
C PRO A 195 15.31 2.43 2.56
N VAL A 196 14.52 1.35 2.69
CA VAL A 196 14.25 0.70 3.97
C VAL A 196 15.52 0.15 4.62
N LEU A 197 16.44 -0.37 3.82
CA LEU A 197 17.66 -1.01 4.30
C LEU A 197 18.83 -0.03 4.48
N THR A 198 18.78 1.13 3.78
CA THR A 198 19.86 2.14 3.81
C THR A 198 19.61 3.27 4.80
N GLU A 199 18.35 3.54 5.15
CA GLU A 199 18.01 4.50 6.21
C GLU A 199 18.21 3.82 7.59
N SER A 200 19.30 4.16 8.25
CA SER A 200 19.66 3.76 9.62
C SER A 200 19.09 4.73 10.65
#